data_de6814e99e3e40044e4b84056e1f27f1
#
_entry.id   de6814e99e3e40044e4b84056e1f27f1
#
_cell.length_a   1.000
_cell.length_b   1.000
_cell.length_c   1.000
_cell.angle_alpha   90.00
_cell.angle_beta   90.00
_cell.angle_gamma   90.00
#
_symmetry.space_group_name_H-M   'P 1'
#
loop_
_entity.id
_entity.type
_entity.pdbx_description
1 polymer ?
#
loop_
_entity_poly.entity_id
_entity_poly.type
_entity_poly.pdbx_seq_one_letter_code
_entity_poly.pdbx_strand_id
1 'polypeptide(L)' 'MGDTEEMIRVLIVDDEIAVCRLIEYLVPWEQLEMTSVGYANNGPEAYRQIREKQPDIVLT' A
#
# COMPACT_ATOMS: atom_id res chain seq x y z
N MET A 1 18.87 15.19 -3.01
CA MET A 1 18.47 14.96 -2.71
C MET A 1 17.79 14.81 -2.29
N GLY A 2 17.83 14.68 -2.28
CA GLY A 2 17.11 14.40 -1.89
C GLY A 2 16.54 14.10 -1.58
N ASP A 3 16.25 14.24 -1.18
CA ASP A 3 15.67 13.84 -0.77
C ASP A 3 14.69 13.46 -0.97
N THR A 4 14.35 13.41 -1.25
CA THR A 4 13.65 13.02 -1.58
C THR A 4 13.08 12.12 -1.58
N GLU A 5 13.06 11.78 -1.21
CA GLU A 5 12.63 10.88 -1.15
C GLU A 5 11.47 10.65 -0.63
N GLU A 6 10.56 11.28 -0.85
CA GLU A 6 9.28 11.03 -0.42
C GLU A 6 8.56 10.21 -1.37
N MET A 7 8.34 8.94 -1.07
CA MET A 7 7.59 8.03 -1.90
C MET A 7 6.12 8.11 -1.53
N ILE A 8 5.25 7.93 -2.51
CA ILE A 8 3.82 7.84 -2.26
C ILE A 8 3.55 6.51 -1.57
N ARG A 9 2.87 6.56 -0.44
CA ARG A 9 2.64 5.39 0.40
C ARG A 9 1.29 4.80 0.10
N VAL A 10 1.25 3.52 -0.26
CA VAL A 10 0.05 2.86 -0.78
C VAL A 10 -0.33 1.70 0.14
N LEU A 11 -1.59 1.67 0.55
CA LEU A 11 -2.15 0.53 1.28
C LEU A 11 -3.05 -0.24 0.32
N ILE A 12 -2.86 -1.54 0.23
CA ILE A 12 -3.63 -2.40 -0.66
C ILE A 12 -4.73 -3.07 0.16
N VAL A 13 -5.96 -3.00 -0.31
CA VAL A 13 -7.09 -3.62 0.39
C VAL A 13 -7.85 -4.51 -0.58
N ASP A 14 -7.94 -5.79 -0.25
CA ASP A 14 -8.68 -6.75 -1.06
C ASP A 14 -9.01 -7.93 -0.16
N ASP A 15 -10.22 -8.49 -0.30
CA ASP A 15 -10.62 -9.58 0.56
C ASP A 15 -9.90 -10.88 0.25
N GLU A 16 -9.13 -10.92 -0.84
CA GLU A 16 -8.30 -12.08 -1.15
C GLU A 16 -6.84 -11.73 -0.96
N ILE A 17 -6.23 -12.33 0.03
CA ILE A 17 -4.83 -12.05 0.35
C ILE A 17 -3.93 -12.34 -0.85
N ALA A 18 -4.24 -13.38 -1.60
CA ALA A 18 -3.43 -13.73 -2.77
C ALA A 18 -3.37 -12.58 -3.76
N VAL A 19 -4.48 -11.85 -3.93
CA VAL A 19 -4.52 -10.69 -4.82
C VAL A 19 -3.62 -9.59 -4.29
N CYS A 20 -3.69 -9.33 -2.99
CA CYS A 20 -2.84 -8.30 -2.38
C CYS A 20 -1.37 -8.61 -2.63
N ARG A 21 -0.99 -9.86 -2.42
CA ARG A 21 0.41 -10.25 -2.57
C ARG A 21 0.84 -10.18 -4.03
N LEU A 22 -0.06 -10.52 -4.93
CA LEU A 22 0.24 -10.43 -6.36
C LEU A 22 0.48 -8.98 -6.76
N ILE A 23 -0.35 -8.08 -6.28
CA ILE A 23 -0.18 -6.65 -6.57
C ILE A 23 1.16 -6.16 -6.04
N GLU A 24 1.51 -6.57 -4.82
CA GLU A 24 2.79 -6.17 -4.26
C GLU A 24 3.95 -6.67 -5.11
N TYR A 25 3.79 -7.85 -5.70
CA TYR A 25 4.84 -8.44 -6.50
C TYR A 25 4.94 -7.81 -7.89
N LEU A 26 3.81 -7.48 -8.50
CA LEU A 26 3.80 -7.07 -9.90
C LEU A 26 4.02 -5.58 -10.11
N VAL A 27 3.63 -4.75 -9.15
CA VAL A 27 3.73 -3.30 -9.34
C VAL A 27 5.20 -2.87 -9.21
N PRO A 28 5.71 -2.11 -10.19
CA PRO A 28 7.08 -1.62 -10.10
C PRO A 28 7.15 -0.38 -9.21
N TRP A 29 7.07 -0.62 -7.90
CA TRP A 29 6.92 0.45 -6.91
C TRP A 29 7.98 1.54 -7.04
N GLU A 30 9.24 1.12 -7.15
CA GLU A 30 10.31 2.12 -7.19
C GLU A 30 10.24 2.99 -8.43
N GLN A 31 9.91 2.38 -9.56
CA GLN A 31 9.81 3.16 -10.80
C GLN A 31 8.69 4.16 -10.73
N LEU A 32 7.63 3.85 -9.97
CA LEU A 32 6.50 4.74 -9.82
C LEU A 32 6.66 5.69 -8.65
N GLU A 33 7.77 5.60 -7.95
CA GLU A 33 8.05 6.42 -6.78
C GLU A 33 6.99 6.21 -5.71
N MET A 34 6.59 4.95 -5.54
CA MET A 34 5.61 4.55 -4.55
C MET A 34 6.17 3.43 -3.71
N THR A 35 5.59 3.22 -2.55
CA THR A 35 5.95 2.11 -1.71
C THR A 35 4.68 1.50 -1.13
N SER A 36 4.66 0.18 -1.03
CA SER A 36 3.56 -0.52 -0.37
C SER A 36 3.81 -0.51 1.12
N VAL A 37 2.89 0.03 1.89
CA VAL A 37 3.06 0.05 3.34
C VAL A 37 2.36 -1.13 3.99
N GLY A 38 1.67 -1.95 3.21
CA GLY A 38 1.04 -3.15 3.73
C GLY A 38 -0.20 -3.46 2.96
N TYR A 39 -0.93 -4.46 3.44
CA TYR A 39 -2.22 -4.78 2.84
C TYR A 39 -3.17 -5.24 3.92
N ALA A 40 -4.47 -5.11 3.62
CA ALA A 40 -5.53 -5.53 4.50
C ALA A 40 -6.54 -6.33 3.70
N ASN A 41 -7.19 -7.31 4.34
CA ASN A 41 -8.12 -8.16 3.63
C ASN A 41 -9.55 -8.02 4.13
N ASN A 42 -9.82 -6.99 4.90
CA ASN A 42 -11.19 -6.70 5.31
C ASN A 42 -11.27 -5.26 5.78
N GLY A 43 -12.51 -4.77 5.95
CA GLY A 43 -12.73 -3.38 6.30
C GLY A 43 -12.12 -2.96 7.63
N PRO A 44 -12.41 -3.69 8.72
CA PRO A 44 -11.85 -3.30 10.03
C PRO A 44 -10.32 -3.25 10.02
N GLU A 45 -9.68 -4.21 9.37
CA GLU A 45 -8.23 -4.23 9.29
C GLU A 45 -7.72 -3.05 8.47
N ALA A 46 -8.41 -2.75 7.36
CA ALA A 46 -8.03 -1.62 6.54
C ALA A 46 -8.13 -0.32 7.34
N TYR A 47 -9.22 -0.15 8.07
CA TYR A 47 -9.42 1.05 8.86
C TYR A 47 -8.31 1.22 9.89
N ARG A 48 -7.95 0.14 10.56
CA ARG A 48 -6.89 0.17 11.55
C ARG A 48 -5.56 0.57 10.91
N GLN A 49 -5.24 -0.01 9.77
CA GLN A 49 -3.99 0.29 9.11
C GLN A 49 -3.95 1.70 8.54
N ILE A 50 -5.09 2.21 8.07
CA ILE A 50 -5.15 3.59 7.60
C ILE A 50 -4.81 4.54 8.75
N ARG A 51 -5.35 4.26 9.93
CA ARG A 51 -5.07 5.12 11.08
C ARG A 51 -3.64 5.02 11.54
N GLU A 52 -3.08 3.81 11.50
CA GLU A 52 -1.72 3.61 12.00
C GLU A 52 -0.66 4.07 11.02
N LYS A 53 -0.87 3.82 9.75
CA LYS A 53 0.17 4.05 8.76
C LYS A 53 -0.04 5.29 7.92
N GLN A 54 -1.26 5.80 7.92
CA GLN A 54 -1.59 7.05 7.21
C GLN A 54 -1.10 7.03 5.77
N PRO A 55 -1.59 6.06 4.96
CA PRO A 55 -1.16 5.99 3.58
C PRO A 55 -1.68 7.18 2.77
N ASP A 56 -0.99 7.46 1.68
CA ASP A 56 -1.43 8.50 0.77
C ASP A 56 -2.53 8.00 -0.15
N ILE A 57 -2.49 6.72 -0.49
CA ILE A 57 -3.44 6.11 -1.41
C ILE A 57 -3.90 4.78 -0.83
N VAL A 58 -5.18 4.50 -0.96
CA VAL A 58 -5.73 3.19 -0.63
C VAL A 58 -6.21 2.59 -1.94
N LEU A 59 -5.62 1.47 -2.31
CA LEU A 59 -5.94 0.77 -3.54
C LEU A 59 -6.87 -0.39 -3.22
N THR A 60 -8.11 -0.31 -3.67
CA THR A 60 -9.09 -1.35 -3.40
C THR A 60 -9.59 -1.97 -4.68
#